data_7406c085182ce289df3896aa44b50168
#
_entry.id   7406c085182ce289df3896aa44b50168
#
_cell.length_a   1.000
_cell.length_b   1.000
_cell.length_c   1.000
_cell.angle_alpha   90.00
_cell.angle_beta   90.00
_cell.angle_gamma   90.00
#
_symmetry.space_group_name_H-M   'P 1'
#
loop_
_entity.id
_entity.type
_entity.pdbx_description
1 polymer ?
#
loop_
_entity_poly.entity_id
_entity_poly.type
_entity_poly.pdbx_seq_one_letter_code
_entity_poly.pdbx_strand_id
1 'polypeptide(L)'
;MGARSKIEWTDSTFNPWVGCTKVRRRKSAPSACDYCYAEKWAKRSGQVEWGDHPRRRTTEVYWRNPVTWNGQAPSFQINNERRQRVFCASLADVFDNQVDPEWRSDLFNLIRACDQLDWQLLTKRPQNIRKMLPPDWGDGYPNVWFGTTAEDADAYRQRVPHLLKVPAAIHFVSYEPAIGPLGQLDIDGLYPDWLIIGGESGVRSDLIRLTDPQWARDAIAECRRLGAAPFLKQWGTYKNNPNVVEQGCSEKQAMKIDPPENGKGGGKLDGQFWREFPTNAMLTLATAAKGRRAENGSERRTLYVGRTGAARRESWPLGEG
;
A
#
# COMPACT_ATOMS: atom_id res chain seq x y z
N MET A 1 10.28 -6.24 -17.26
CA MET A 1 9.74 -5.32 -16.23
C MET A 1 9.95 -3.92 -16.76
N GLY A 2 8.90 -3.14 -16.95
CA GLY A 2 9.06 -1.85 -17.63
C GLY A 2 7.74 -1.20 -18.01
N ALA A 3 7.71 -0.69 -19.22
CA ALA A 3 6.70 0.23 -19.74
C ALA A 3 5.25 -0.28 -19.82
N ARG A 4 5.02 -1.58 -19.70
CA ARG A 4 3.67 -2.17 -19.62
C ARG A 4 3.64 -3.22 -18.51
N SER A 5 2.97 -2.90 -17.44
CA SER A 5 2.76 -3.83 -16.32
C SER A 5 1.64 -4.82 -16.65
N LYS A 6 1.77 -6.06 -16.10
CA LYS A 6 0.64 -7.01 -16.04
C LYS A 6 -0.10 -6.93 -14.70
N ILE A 7 0.28 -5.98 -13.85
CA ILE A 7 -0.37 -5.72 -12.57
C ILE A 7 -1.53 -4.77 -12.86
N GLU A 8 -2.75 -5.18 -12.58
CA GLU A 8 -3.99 -4.56 -13.03
C GLU A 8 -4.21 -3.14 -12.46
N TRP A 9 -3.57 -2.82 -11.34
CA TRP A 9 -3.73 -1.54 -10.68
C TRP A 9 -2.63 -0.50 -10.99
N THR A 10 -1.68 -0.83 -11.87
CA THR A 10 -0.61 0.07 -12.29
C THR A 10 -0.27 -0.10 -13.77
N ASP A 11 0.22 0.95 -14.42
CA ASP A 11 0.58 0.92 -15.85
C ASP A 11 1.99 0.43 -16.06
N SER A 12 2.91 0.80 -15.18
CA SER A 12 4.33 0.50 -15.30
C SER A 12 4.93 0.09 -13.96
N THR A 13 6.07 -0.59 -14.01
CA THR A 13 6.86 -0.89 -12.80
C THR A 13 8.26 -0.32 -12.93
N PHE A 14 8.73 0.34 -11.89
CA PHE A 14 10.09 0.83 -11.77
C PHE A 14 10.77 0.27 -10.53
N ASN A 15 11.94 -0.34 -10.69
CA ASN A 15 12.73 -0.90 -9.60
C ASN A 15 14.09 -0.21 -9.58
N PRO A 16 14.27 0.85 -8.77
CA PRO A 16 15.53 1.58 -8.68
C PRO A 16 16.68 0.70 -8.19
N TRP A 17 16.34 -0.30 -7.39
CA TRP A 17 17.20 -1.38 -6.93
C TRP A 17 16.41 -2.67 -6.78
N VAL A 18 17.09 -3.76 -6.49
CA VAL A 18 16.51 -5.07 -6.19
C VAL A 18 17.07 -5.61 -4.90
N GLY A 19 16.28 -6.43 -4.21
CA GLY A 19 16.61 -7.01 -2.90
C GLY A 19 15.81 -6.39 -1.76
N CYS A 20 15.46 -7.22 -0.78
CA CYS A 20 14.68 -6.82 0.39
C CYS A 20 14.93 -7.79 1.54
N THR A 21 14.72 -7.36 2.78
CA THR A 21 14.68 -8.21 3.96
C THR A 21 13.23 -8.49 4.33
N LYS A 22 12.90 -9.72 4.71
CA LYS A 22 11.55 -10.09 5.15
C LYS A 22 11.16 -9.35 6.42
N VAL A 23 9.98 -8.76 6.43
CA VAL A 23 9.37 -8.25 7.66
C VAL A 23 8.75 -9.44 8.40
N ARG A 24 9.36 -9.81 9.53
CA ARG A 24 8.87 -10.88 10.39
C ARG A 24 7.77 -10.37 11.30
N ARG A 25 6.75 -11.18 11.53
CA ARG A 25 5.68 -10.92 12.49
C ARG A 25 5.99 -11.57 13.84
N ARG A 26 5.38 -11.03 14.91
CA ARG A 26 5.49 -11.60 16.26
C ARG A 26 4.88 -13.01 16.30
N LYS A 27 5.42 -13.89 17.16
CA LYS A 27 4.89 -15.25 17.45
C LYS A 27 4.71 -16.12 16.19
N SER A 28 5.59 -15.99 15.20
CA SER A 28 5.54 -16.79 13.97
C SER A 28 4.20 -16.69 13.21
N ALA A 29 3.45 -15.59 13.39
CA ALA A 29 2.23 -15.35 12.63
C ALA A 29 2.51 -15.31 11.13
N PRO A 30 1.62 -15.84 10.28
CA PRO A 30 1.79 -15.82 8.83
C PRO A 30 2.01 -14.40 8.32
N SER A 31 2.96 -14.24 7.39
CA SER A 31 3.33 -12.94 6.84
C SER A 31 3.20 -12.93 5.33
N ALA A 32 2.84 -11.78 4.76
CA ALA A 32 2.89 -11.55 3.31
C ALA A 32 4.31 -11.73 2.73
N CYS A 33 5.36 -11.75 3.57
CA CYS A 33 6.73 -12.00 3.15
C CYS A 33 7.10 -13.48 3.04
N ASP A 34 6.27 -14.43 3.52
CA ASP A 34 6.64 -15.86 3.56
C ASP A 34 6.88 -16.42 2.17
N TYR A 35 5.99 -16.11 1.23
CA TYR A 35 6.04 -16.61 -0.15
C TYR A 35 6.24 -15.49 -1.17
N CYS A 36 7.09 -14.52 -0.84
CA CYS A 36 7.34 -13.33 -1.66
C CYS A 36 7.78 -13.68 -3.08
N TYR A 37 7.05 -13.20 -4.08
CA TYR A 37 7.38 -13.40 -5.50
C TYR A 37 8.72 -12.76 -5.89
N ALA A 38 9.08 -11.64 -5.24
CA ALA A 38 10.32 -10.93 -5.51
C ALA A 38 11.54 -11.72 -5.02
N GLU A 39 11.44 -12.42 -3.88
CA GLU A 39 12.47 -13.37 -3.43
C GLU A 39 12.65 -14.53 -4.41
N LYS A 40 11.54 -15.08 -4.92
CA LYS A 40 11.59 -16.15 -5.95
C LYS A 40 12.26 -15.67 -7.23
N TRP A 41 11.96 -14.43 -7.62
CA TRP A 41 12.63 -13.79 -8.76
C TRP A 41 14.13 -13.64 -8.49
N ALA A 42 14.52 -13.15 -7.32
CA ALA A 42 15.92 -12.98 -6.93
C ALA A 42 16.69 -14.31 -6.99
N LYS A 43 16.14 -15.36 -6.37
CA LYS A 43 16.74 -16.72 -6.41
C LYS A 43 16.89 -17.25 -7.83
N ARG A 44 15.89 -17.05 -8.69
CA ARG A 44 15.92 -17.53 -10.08
C ARG A 44 16.88 -16.74 -10.97
N SER A 45 17.00 -15.43 -10.74
CA SER A 45 17.84 -14.56 -11.55
C SER A 45 19.32 -14.60 -11.14
N GLY A 46 19.61 -15.00 -9.90
CA GLY A 46 20.96 -14.96 -9.32
C GLY A 46 21.56 -13.56 -9.18
N GLN A 47 20.73 -12.49 -9.36
CA GLN A 47 21.22 -11.13 -9.43
C GLN A 47 21.42 -10.47 -8.07
N VAL A 48 20.76 -10.96 -7.03
CA VAL A 48 20.80 -10.42 -5.67
C VAL A 48 20.46 -11.52 -4.67
N GLU A 49 21.17 -11.53 -3.55
CA GLU A 49 20.83 -12.37 -2.41
C GLU A 49 19.74 -11.69 -1.57
N TRP A 50 18.72 -12.48 -1.17
CA TRP A 50 17.57 -11.97 -0.42
C TRP A 50 17.81 -12.08 1.08
N GLY A 51 17.42 -11.07 1.84
CA GLY A 51 17.59 -11.06 3.28
C GLY A 51 18.49 -9.94 3.75
N ASP A 52 19.33 -10.20 4.74
CA ASP A 52 20.28 -9.22 5.31
C ASP A 52 21.58 -9.17 4.48
N HIS A 53 21.42 -8.79 3.22
CA HIS A 53 22.47 -8.68 2.22
C HIS A 53 22.39 -7.34 1.49
N PRO A 54 23.50 -6.88 0.86
CA PRO A 54 23.50 -5.64 0.10
C PRO A 54 22.43 -5.63 -1.01
N ARG A 55 21.78 -4.48 -1.17
CA ARG A 55 20.85 -4.27 -2.30
C ARG A 55 21.65 -4.02 -3.58
N ARG A 56 21.06 -4.29 -4.72
CA ARG A 56 21.69 -4.05 -6.01
C ARG A 56 20.96 -2.93 -6.75
N ARG A 57 21.64 -1.81 -6.97
CA ARG A 57 21.13 -0.71 -7.80
C ARG A 57 20.97 -1.17 -9.24
N THR A 58 19.91 -0.78 -9.89
CA THR A 58 19.70 -1.04 -11.32
C THR A 58 20.52 -0.08 -12.18
N THR A 59 20.66 -0.39 -13.47
CA THR A 59 21.55 0.37 -14.36
C THR A 59 21.03 1.78 -14.62
N GLU A 60 21.91 2.71 -14.91
CA GLU A 60 21.56 4.09 -15.28
C GLU A 60 20.64 4.16 -16.50
N VAL A 61 20.83 3.27 -17.47
CA VAL A 61 19.95 3.17 -18.65
C VAL A 61 18.53 2.84 -18.20
N TYR A 62 18.36 1.95 -17.24
CA TYR A 62 17.05 1.61 -16.70
C TYR A 62 16.42 2.79 -15.93
N TRP A 63 17.21 3.61 -15.25
CA TRP A 63 16.77 4.82 -14.55
C TRP A 63 16.24 5.93 -15.50
N ARG A 64 16.54 5.86 -16.80
CA ARG A 64 15.99 6.79 -17.81
C ARG A 64 14.53 6.49 -18.18
N ASN A 65 14.03 5.28 -17.87
CA ASN A 65 12.66 4.90 -18.23
C ASN A 65 11.59 5.88 -17.69
N PRO A 66 11.56 6.25 -16.39
CA PRO A 66 10.58 7.21 -15.90
C PRO A 66 10.68 8.58 -16.59
N VAL A 67 11.88 9.05 -16.94
CA VAL A 67 12.07 10.30 -17.68
C VAL A 67 11.42 10.21 -19.06
N THR A 68 11.60 9.09 -19.75
CA THR A 68 10.95 8.83 -21.03
C THR A 68 9.43 8.81 -20.90
N TRP A 69 8.89 8.11 -19.89
CA TRP A 69 7.44 8.05 -19.64
C TRP A 69 6.87 9.43 -19.29
N ASN A 70 7.59 10.20 -18.48
CA ASN A 70 7.22 11.57 -18.13
C ASN A 70 7.15 12.47 -19.37
N GLY A 71 8.11 12.36 -20.28
CA GLY A 71 8.08 13.07 -21.57
C GLY A 71 6.93 12.63 -22.49
N GLN A 72 6.44 11.40 -22.35
CA GLN A 72 5.29 10.87 -23.10
C GLN A 72 3.93 11.14 -22.41
N ALA A 73 3.92 11.78 -21.23
CA ALA A 73 2.73 12.01 -20.44
C ALA A 73 1.58 12.70 -21.18
N PRO A 74 1.79 13.73 -22.05
CA PRO A 74 0.69 14.35 -22.77
C PRO A 74 -0.08 13.34 -23.65
N SER A 75 0.64 12.51 -24.41
CA SER A 75 0.01 11.45 -25.23
C SER A 75 -0.69 10.40 -24.39
N PHE A 76 -0.09 10.01 -23.25
CA PHE A 76 -0.70 9.06 -22.33
C PHE A 76 -2.01 9.59 -21.73
N GLN A 77 -2.02 10.85 -21.29
CA GLN A 77 -3.19 11.51 -20.70
C GLN A 77 -4.33 11.67 -21.70
N ILE A 78 -4.03 12.02 -22.96
CA ILE A 78 -5.04 12.08 -24.03
C ILE A 78 -5.71 10.72 -24.23
N ASN A 79 -4.92 9.64 -24.26
CA ASN A 79 -5.43 8.30 -24.55
C ASN A 79 -6.12 7.61 -23.36
N ASN A 80 -5.83 8.03 -22.11
CA ASN A 80 -6.26 7.33 -20.91
C ASN A 80 -7.06 8.23 -19.94
N GLU A 81 -7.19 9.53 -20.22
CA GLU A 81 -7.88 10.55 -19.41
C GLU A 81 -7.35 10.66 -17.96
N ARG A 82 -6.10 10.25 -17.75
CA ARG A 82 -5.44 10.22 -16.43
C ARG A 82 -3.91 10.18 -16.57
N ARG A 83 -3.22 10.41 -15.46
CA ARG A 83 -1.75 10.24 -15.38
C ARG A 83 -1.36 8.77 -15.41
N GLN A 84 -0.14 8.50 -15.91
CA GLN A 84 0.43 7.16 -15.89
C GLN A 84 0.87 6.79 -14.48
N ARG A 85 0.43 5.63 -13.99
CA ARG A 85 0.77 5.09 -12.67
C ARG A 85 2.02 4.23 -12.76
N VAL A 86 2.95 4.47 -11.83
CA VAL A 86 4.24 3.75 -11.76
C VAL A 86 4.40 3.10 -10.40
N PHE A 87 4.30 1.78 -10.34
CA PHE A 87 4.56 1.03 -9.12
C PHE A 87 6.07 0.95 -8.84
N CYS A 88 6.52 1.55 -7.77
CA CYS A 88 7.89 1.58 -7.28
C CYS A 88 7.92 1.03 -5.83
N ALA A 89 8.68 0.06 -5.47
CA ALA A 89 9.59 -0.85 -6.13
C ALA A 89 9.04 -2.28 -5.97
N SER A 90 8.67 -2.91 -7.08
CA SER A 90 8.02 -4.24 -7.02
C SER A 90 8.96 -5.38 -6.59
N LEU A 91 10.28 -5.20 -6.68
CA LEU A 91 11.32 -6.18 -6.31
C LEU A 91 12.17 -5.74 -5.12
N ALA A 92 11.71 -4.71 -4.39
CA ALA A 92 12.41 -4.14 -3.25
C ALA A 92 11.39 -3.49 -2.29
N ASP A 93 11.90 -2.78 -1.30
CA ASP A 93 11.11 -1.89 -0.44
C ASP A 93 11.90 -0.57 -0.32
N VAL A 94 11.28 0.56 -0.70
CA VAL A 94 11.93 1.89 -0.69
C VAL A 94 12.40 2.28 0.72
N PHE A 95 11.69 1.84 1.74
CA PHE A 95 11.95 2.19 3.14
C PHE A 95 12.62 1.05 3.92
N ASP A 96 13.31 0.15 3.22
CA ASP A 96 14.18 -0.85 3.82
C ASP A 96 15.45 -0.17 4.37
N ASN A 97 15.87 -0.56 5.59
CA ASN A 97 17.05 -0.01 6.26
C ASN A 97 18.38 -0.35 5.55
N GLN A 98 18.39 -1.40 4.73
CA GLN A 98 19.56 -1.86 3.98
C GLN A 98 19.78 -1.09 2.66
N VAL A 99 18.85 -0.21 2.30
CA VAL A 99 18.98 0.63 1.10
C VAL A 99 19.91 1.79 1.39
N ASP A 100 20.89 2.01 0.51
CA ASP A 100 21.75 3.17 0.54
C ASP A 100 20.94 4.48 0.54
N PRO A 101 21.15 5.38 1.51
CA PRO A 101 20.45 6.65 1.58
C PRO A 101 20.62 7.51 0.32
N GLU A 102 21.78 7.46 -0.33
CA GLU A 102 22.04 8.22 -1.58
C GLU A 102 21.13 7.73 -2.71
N TRP A 103 20.95 6.41 -2.86
CA TRP A 103 20.05 5.86 -3.88
C TRP A 103 18.60 6.28 -3.64
N ARG A 104 18.21 6.38 -2.36
CA ARG A 104 16.88 6.86 -2.01
C ARG A 104 16.73 8.35 -2.31
N SER A 105 17.75 9.15 -2.06
CA SER A 105 17.79 10.56 -2.45
C SER A 105 17.65 10.73 -3.96
N ASP A 106 18.41 9.96 -4.74
CA ASP A 106 18.30 9.95 -6.22
C ASP A 106 16.89 9.58 -6.69
N LEU A 107 16.27 8.58 -6.02
CA LEU A 107 14.89 8.20 -6.35
C LEU A 107 13.91 9.35 -6.10
N PHE A 108 13.99 10.04 -4.96
CA PHE A 108 13.11 11.17 -4.70
C PHE A 108 13.37 12.37 -5.63
N ASN A 109 14.62 12.60 -6.02
CA ASN A 109 14.96 13.57 -7.06
C ASN A 109 14.32 13.21 -8.41
N LEU A 110 14.37 11.93 -8.80
CA LEU A 110 13.71 11.44 -10.01
C LEU A 110 12.19 11.58 -9.95
N ILE A 111 11.57 11.23 -8.81
CA ILE A 111 10.12 11.37 -8.58
C ILE A 111 9.69 12.83 -8.74
N ARG A 112 10.45 13.76 -8.18
CA ARG A 112 10.21 15.20 -8.28
C ARG A 112 10.36 15.72 -9.72
N ALA A 113 11.38 15.23 -10.43
CA ALA A 113 11.62 15.60 -11.83
C ALA A 113 10.59 14.99 -12.80
N CYS A 114 10.00 13.85 -12.43
CA CYS A 114 8.97 13.15 -13.21
C CYS A 114 7.57 13.40 -12.61
N ASP A 115 7.18 14.66 -12.55
CA ASP A 115 5.96 15.15 -11.90
C ASP A 115 4.67 14.83 -12.65
N GLN A 116 4.74 14.40 -13.92
CA GLN A 116 3.58 13.99 -14.72
C GLN A 116 3.19 12.52 -14.53
N LEU A 117 3.92 11.78 -13.70
CA LEU A 117 3.63 10.38 -13.35
C LEU A 117 3.03 10.30 -11.95
N ASP A 118 2.13 9.34 -11.71
CA ASP A 118 1.66 9.00 -10.36
C ASP A 118 2.51 7.84 -9.81
N TRP A 119 3.29 8.14 -8.78
CA TRP A 119 4.22 7.20 -8.18
C TRP A 119 3.60 6.44 -7.02
N GLN A 120 3.43 5.13 -7.18
CA GLN A 120 2.85 4.25 -6.18
C GLN A 120 3.97 3.53 -5.41
N LEU A 121 4.26 4.00 -4.19
CA LEU A 121 5.30 3.46 -3.32
C LEU A 121 4.69 2.57 -2.25
N LEU A 122 4.88 1.25 -2.38
CA LEU A 122 4.39 0.25 -1.44
C LEU A 122 5.50 -0.21 -0.49
N THR A 123 5.22 -0.22 0.80
CA THR A 123 6.17 -0.67 1.82
C THR A 123 5.50 -1.55 2.88
N LYS A 124 6.26 -2.46 3.46
CA LYS A 124 5.88 -3.16 4.70
C LYS A 124 6.51 -2.53 5.95
N ARG A 125 7.15 -1.34 5.77
CA ARG A 125 7.85 -0.58 6.83
C ARG A 125 7.34 0.86 6.91
N PRO A 126 6.02 1.11 7.04
CA PRO A 126 5.50 2.48 7.02
C PRO A 126 6.03 3.34 8.18
N GLN A 127 6.44 2.73 9.29
CA GLN A 127 7.10 3.41 10.41
C GLN A 127 8.45 4.05 10.04
N ASN A 128 9.06 3.64 8.93
CA ASN A 128 10.32 4.19 8.44
C ASN A 128 10.12 5.40 7.52
N ILE A 129 8.95 5.54 6.89
CA ILE A 129 8.71 6.54 5.85
C ILE A 129 9.18 7.91 6.34
N ARG A 130 8.61 8.40 7.43
CA ARG A 130 8.79 9.77 7.90
C ARG A 130 10.26 10.17 8.11
N LYS A 131 11.10 9.25 8.59
CA LYS A 131 12.54 9.51 8.84
C LYS A 131 13.41 9.36 7.59
N MET A 132 12.85 8.82 6.50
CA MET A 132 13.58 8.54 5.25
C MET A 132 13.09 9.40 4.07
N LEU A 133 12.17 10.32 4.33
CA LEU A 133 11.71 11.31 3.34
C LEU A 133 12.76 12.40 3.14
N PRO A 134 12.78 13.04 1.95
CA PRO A 134 13.64 14.19 1.71
C PRO A 134 13.20 15.40 2.57
N PRO A 135 14.14 16.33 2.88
CA PRO A 135 13.84 17.49 3.75
C PRO A 135 12.74 18.41 3.21
N ASP A 136 12.57 18.46 1.89
CA ASP A 136 11.58 19.27 1.17
C ASP A 136 10.23 18.58 0.97
N TRP A 137 9.97 17.49 1.70
CA TRP A 137 8.72 16.73 1.56
C TRP A 137 7.47 17.54 1.87
N GLY A 138 7.51 18.43 2.87
CA GLY A 138 6.40 19.30 3.27
C GLY A 138 5.08 18.56 3.49
N ASP A 139 4.03 19.05 2.83
CA ASP A 139 2.68 18.44 2.85
C ASP A 139 2.53 17.24 1.87
N GLY A 140 3.62 16.78 1.31
CA GLY A 140 3.68 15.65 0.38
C GLY A 140 3.77 16.08 -1.08
N TYR A 141 4.48 15.28 -1.87
CA TYR A 141 4.51 15.50 -3.31
C TYR A 141 3.17 15.10 -3.94
N PRO A 142 2.57 15.97 -4.79
CA PRO A 142 1.22 15.77 -5.32
C PRO A 142 1.09 14.56 -6.26
N ASN A 143 2.20 13.98 -6.66
CA ASN A 143 2.30 12.84 -7.54
C ASN A 143 2.74 11.55 -6.83
N VAL A 144 2.76 11.53 -5.48
CA VAL A 144 3.15 10.34 -4.71
C VAL A 144 1.98 9.77 -3.94
N TRP A 145 1.76 8.48 -4.16
CA TRP A 145 0.81 7.63 -3.46
C TRP A 145 1.59 6.70 -2.53
N PHE A 146 1.35 6.77 -1.25
CA PHE A 146 1.96 5.84 -0.31
C PHE A 146 1.02 4.69 0.04
N GLY A 147 1.57 3.48 0.02
CA GLY A 147 0.85 2.28 0.43
C GLY A 147 1.61 1.42 1.42
N THR A 148 0.84 0.62 2.15
CA THR A 148 1.39 -0.48 2.95
C THR A 148 0.63 -1.77 2.68
N THR A 149 1.33 -2.91 2.83
CA THR A 149 0.65 -4.21 2.80
C THR A 149 0.06 -4.52 4.17
N ALA A 150 -1.16 -5.01 4.19
CA ALA A 150 -1.77 -5.59 5.38
C ALA A 150 -2.48 -6.89 5.00
N GLU A 151 -1.98 -8.00 5.46
CA GLU A 151 -2.46 -9.34 5.15
C GLU A 151 -3.63 -9.82 6.04
N ASP A 152 -3.84 -9.14 7.16
CA ASP A 152 -4.92 -9.37 8.14
C ASP A 152 -5.08 -8.15 9.08
N ALA A 153 -6.03 -8.23 10.02
CA ALA A 153 -6.33 -7.17 10.99
C ALA A 153 -5.13 -6.76 11.86
N ASP A 154 -4.27 -7.70 12.25
CA ASP A 154 -3.10 -7.38 13.07
C ASP A 154 -2.06 -6.60 12.29
N ALA A 155 -1.78 -7.00 11.05
CA ALA A 155 -0.90 -6.25 10.16
C ALA A 155 -1.47 -4.86 9.84
N TYR A 156 -2.80 -4.77 9.66
CA TYR A 156 -3.50 -3.51 9.43
C TYR A 156 -3.30 -2.55 10.61
N ARG A 157 -3.65 -2.98 11.82
CA ARG A 157 -3.49 -2.17 13.05
C ARG A 157 -2.05 -1.76 13.34
N GLN A 158 -1.08 -2.60 12.99
CA GLN A 158 0.34 -2.30 13.20
C GLN A 158 0.92 -1.31 12.18
N ARG A 159 0.48 -1.36 10.92
CA ARG A 159 1.13 -0.63 9.82
C ARG A 159 0.37 0.62 9.40
N VAL A 160 -0.94 0.54 9.26
CA VAL A 160 -1.75 1.62 8.68
C VAL A 160 -1.71 2.92 9.49
N PRO A 161 -1.70 2.92 10.84
CA PRO A 161 -1.55 4.17 11.58
C PRO A 161 -0.25 4.93 11.31
N HIS A 162 0.83 4.24 10.97
CA HIS A 162 2.09 4.88 10.59
C HIS A 162 2.01 5.46 9.18
N LEU A 163 1.34 4.78 8.25
CA LEU A 163 1.12 5.24 6.89
C LEU A 163 0.31 6.54 6.87
N LEU A 164 -0.84 6.55 7.54
CA LEU A 164 -1.81 7.64 7.51
C LEU A 164 -1.30 8.94 8.19
N LYS A 165 -0.21 8.86 8.95
CA LYS A 165 0.46 10.03 9.55
C LYS A 165 1.44 10.74 8.60
N VAL A 166 1.71 10.16 7.43
CA VAL A 166 2.64 10.74 6.46
C VAL A 166 1.83 11.48 5.40
N PRO A 167 2.09 12.76 5.12
CA PRO A 167 1.40 13.45 4.02
C PRO A 167 1.66 12.77 2.68
N ALA A 168 0.60 12.56 1.90
CA ALA A 168 0.68 12.01 0.54
C ALA A 168 -0.58 12.38 -0.24
N ALA A 169 -0.50 12.36 -1.58
CA ALA A 169 -1.65 12.58 -2.44
C ALA A 169 -2.73 11.51 -2.23
N ILE A 170 -2.33 10.26 -2.08
CA ILE A 170 -3.21 9.11 -1.85
C ILE A 170 -2.53 8.16 -0.86
N HIS A 171 -3.31 7.64 0.10
CA HIS A 171 -2.93 6.50 0.92
C HIS A 171 -3.65 5.24 0.46
N PHE A 172 -2.90 4.15 0.24
CA PHE A 172 -3.51 2.89 -0.14
C PHE A 172 -3.03 1.72 0.71
N VAL A 173 -3.87 0.71 0.81
CA VAL A 173 -3.53 -0.56 1.46
C VAL A 173 -3.60 -1.68 0.42
N SER A 174 -2.51 -2.43 0.30
CA SER A 174 -2.48 -3.69 -0.44
C SER A 174 -2.81 -4.82 0.53
N TYR A 175 -4.06 -5.24 0.55
CA TYR A 175 -4.54 -6.43 1.24
C TYR A 175 -4.23 -7.66 0.37
N GLU A 176 -2.95 -7.87 0.13
CA GLU A 176 -2.39 -8.93 -0.73
C GLU A 176 -1.13 -9.53 -0.10
N PRO A 177 -1.17 -10.85 0.25
CA PRO A 177 -2.32 -11.75 0.18
C PRO A 177 -3.32 -11.52 1.31
N ALA A 178 -4.60 -11.65 1.02
CA ALA A 178 -5.66 -11.68 2.03
C ALA A 178 -5.65 -13.07 2.70
N ILE A 179 -5.10 -13.16 3.93
CA ILE A 179 -4.94 -14.43 4.67
C ILE A 179 -5.64 -14.42 6.03
N GLY A 180 -6.40 -13.40 6.32
CA GLY A 180 -7.28 -13.24 7.47
C GLY A 180 -8.10 -11.97 7.31
N PRO A 181 -9.25 -11.80 8.02
CA PRO A 181 -10.09 -10.62 7.90
C PRO A 181 -9.34 -9.35 8.30
N LEU A 182 -9.65 -8.22 7.66
CA LEU A 182 -9.09 -6.91 8.05
C LEU A 182 -9.83 -6.28 9.23
N GLY A 183 -11.14 -6.51 9.35
CA GLY A 183 -12.00 -5.80 10.28
C GLY A 183 -12.28 -4.36 9.82
N GLN A 184 -12.48 -3.46 10.76
CA GLN A 184 -12.76 -2.05 10.48
C GLN A 184 -11.52 -1.36 9.90
N LEU A 185 -11.75 -0.55 8.86
CA LEU A 185 -10.69 0.22 8.19
C LEU A 185 -10.47 1.61 8.80
N ASP A 186 -11.41 2.11 9.58
CA ASP A 186 -11.29 3.38 10.30
C ASP A 186 -10.43 3.21 11.54
N ILE A 187 -9.41 4.04 11.68
CA ILE A 187 -8.56 4.14 12.88
C ILE A 187 -8.62 5.59 13.37
N ASP A 188 -9.38 5.84 14.41
CA ASP A 188 -9.56 7.17 15.01
C ASP A 188 -10.00 8.24 13.97
N GLY A 189 -10.83 7.82 13.03
CA GLY A 189 -11.33 8.68 11.94
C GLY A 189 -10.40 8.81 10.74
N LEU A 190 -9.28 8.10 10.72
CA LEU A 190 -8.37 8.05 9.58
C LEU A 190 -8.48 6.69 8.88
N TYR A 191 -8.52 6.68 7.57
CA TYR A 191 -8.63 5.48 6.74
C TYR A 191 -7.93 5.69 5.39
N PRO A 192 -7.51 4.62 4.69
CA PRO A 192 -6.90 4.73 3.37
C PRO A 192 -7.91 5.20 2.33
N ASP A 193 -7.43 5.87 1.29
CA ASP A 193 -8.24 6.32 0.17
C ASP A 193 -8.54 5.16 -0.81
N TRP A 194 -7.72 4.10 -0.78
CA TRP A 194 -7.78 2.98 -1.72
C TRP A 194 -7.39 1.66 -1.07
N LEU A 195 -8.18 0.62 -1.31
CA LEU A 195 -7.91 -0.73 -0.84
C LEU A 195 -7.80 -1.70 -2.01
N ILE A 196 -6.62 -2.30 -2.19
CA ILE A 196 -6.36 -3.33 -3.21
C ILE A 196 -6.47 -4.69 -2.52
N ILE A 197 -7.37 -5.55 -3.00
CA ILE A 197 -7.69 -6.85 -2.42
C ILE A 197 -7.20 -7.95 -3.36
N GLY A 198 -6.51 -8.96 -2.83
CA GLY A 198 -6.09 -10.09 -3.65
C GLY A 198 -5.67 -11.31 -2.85
N GLY A 199 -5.98 -12.47 -3.39
CA GLY A 199 -5.55 -13.75 -2.84
C GLY A 199 -4.08 -14.06 -3.14
N GLU A 200 -3.52 -15.02 -2.40
CA GLU A 200 -2.14 -15.43 -2.59
C GLU A 200 -1.93 -16.11 -3.94
N SER A 201 -0.87 -15.73 -4.64
CA SER A 201 -0.55 -16.27 -5.97
C SER A 201 0.93 -16.60 -6.14
N GLY A 202 1.24 -17.51 -7.10
CA GLY A 202 2.62 -17.84 -7.43
C GLY A 202 3.31 -18.76 -6.42
N VAL A 203 2.56 -19.39 -5.54
CA VAL A 203 2.99 -20.45 -4.60
C VAL A 203 2.60 -21.81 -5.17
N ARG A 204 3.27 -22.88 -4.73
CA ARG A 204 2.78 -24.25 -5.02
C ARG A 204 1.37 -24.40 -4.46
N SER A 205 0.53 -25.14 -5.17
CA SER A 205 -0.90 -25.26 -4.85
C SER A 205 -1.21 -25.85 -3.46
N ASP A 206 -0.29 -26.62 -2.91
CA ASP A 206 -0.36 -27.21 -1.57
C ASP A 206 0.07 -26.25 -0.43
N LEU A 207 0.74 -25.16 -0.77
CA LEU A 207 1.23 -24.16 0.18
C LEU A 207 0.45 -22.84 0.13
N ILE A 208 -0.51 -22.69 -0.79
CA ILE A 208 -1.34 -21.50 -0.90
C ILE A 208 -2.20 -21.36 0.35
N ARG A 209 -2.12 -20.20 0.97
CA ARG A 209 -3.02 -19.82 2.06
C ARG A 209 -4.33 -19.33 1.44
N LEU A 210 -5.44 -19.88 1.91
CA LEU A 210 -6.74 -19.62 1.33
C LEU A 210 -7.24 -18.22 1.74
N THR A 211 -7.96 -17.60 0.83
CA THR A 211 -8.70 -16.35 1.03
C THR A 211 -10.18 -16.68 1.08
N ASP A 212 -10.86 -16.29 2.14
CA ASP A 212 -12.32 -16.40 2.24
C ASP A 212 -12.95 -15.25 1.44
N PRO A 213 -13.88 -15.53 0.50
CA PRO A 213 -14.61 -14.50 -0.22
C PRO A 213 -15.38 -13.52 0.69
N GLN A 214 -15.81 -13.96 1.87
CA GLN A 214 -16.48 -13.09 2.83
C GLN A 214 -15.56 -11.95 3.32
N TRP A 215 -14.27 -12.19 3.49
CA TRP A 215 -13.32 -11.14 3.87
C TRP A 215 -13.23 -10.02 2.81
N ALA A 216 -13.35 -10.38 1.54
CA ALA A 216 -13.38 -9.38 0.46
C ALA A 216 -14.69 -8.58 0.46
N ARG A 217 -15.85 -9.22 0.72
CA ARG A 217 -17.15 -8.52 0.86
C ARG A 217 -17.13 -7.54 2.02
N ASP A 218 -16.64 -7.98 3.19
CA ASP A 218 -16.55 -7.13 4.39
C ASP A 218 -15.63 -5.93 4.13
N ALA A 219 -14.48 -6.15 3.50
CA ALA A 219 -13.54 -5.09 3.16
C ALA A 219 -14.12 -4.08 2.14
N ILE A 220 -14.87 -4.56 1.15
CA ILE A 220 -15.57 -3.71 0.18
C ILE A 220 -16.70 -2.91 0.86
N ALA A 221 -17.46 -3.53 1.74
CA ALA A 221 -18.50 -2.85 2.51
C ALA A 221 -17.93 -1.73 3.38
N GLU A 222 -16.77 -1.97 4.04
CA GLU A 222 -16.06 -0.94 4.79
C GLU A 222 -15.57 0.20 3.88
N CYS A 223 -15.01 -0.11 2.71
CA CYS A 223 -14.65 0.92 1.74
C CYS A 223 -15.85 1.78 1.36
N ARG A 224 -17.01 1.17 1.06
CA ARG A 224 -18.24 1.89 0.74
C ARG A 224 -18.73 2.78 1.88
N ARG A 225 -18.70 2.28 3.10
CA ARG A 225 -19.08 3.04 4.29
C ARG A 225 -18.20 4.29 4.49
N LEU A 226 -16.92 4.21 4.14
CA LEU A 226 -15.94 5.27 4.34
C LEU A 226 -15.74 6.18 3.13
N GLY A 227 -16.24 5.81 1.95
CA GLY A 227 -15.97 6.51 0.70
C GLY A 227 -14.57 6.24 0.13
N ALA A 228 -13.93 5.13 0.54
CA ALA A 228 -12.69 4.65 -0.06
C ALA A 228 -12.98 3.82 -1.32
N ALA A 229 -12.04 3.77 -2.25
CA ALA A 229 -12.17 2.96 -3.47
C ALA A 229 -11.77 1.50 -3.20
N PRO A 230 -12.62 0.50 -3.49
CA PRO A 230 -12.26 -0.91 -3.46
C PRO A 230 -11.71 -1.36 -4.80
N PHE A 231 -10.66 -2.19 -4.79
CA PHE A 231 -10.08 -2.80 -5.98
C PHE A 231 -9.82 -4.28 -5.73
N LEU A 232 -10.72 -5.15 -6.13
CA LEU A 232 -10.48 -6.59 -6.14
C LEU A 232 -9.66 -6.95 -7.39
N LYS A 233 -8.38 -7.21 -7.18
CA LYS A 233 -7.45 -7.53 -8.24
C LYS A 233 -7.66 -8.95 -8.76
N GLN A 234 -7.67 -9.94 -7.88
CA GLN A 234 -7.70 -11.35 -8.27
C GLN A 234 -7.79 -12.29 -7.04
N TRP A 235 -8.23 -13.53 -7.23
CA TRP A 235 -8.33 -14.53 -6.16
C TRP A 235 -7.03 -15.32 -5.90
N GLY A 236 -6.00 -15.19 -6.76
CA GLY A 236 -4.70 -15.85 -6.63
C GLY A 236 -4.69 -17.30 -7.08
N THR A 237 -5.75 -18.02 -6.80
CA THR A 237 -6.04 -19.40 -7.24
C THR A 237 -7.54 -19.58 -7.35
N TYR A 238 -7.99 -20.52 -8.18
CA TYR A 238 -9.42 -20.87 -8.26
C TYR A 238 -9.95 -21.53 -6.98
N LYS A 239 -9.08 -22.06 -6.13
CA LYS A 239 -9.47 -22.55 -4.78
C LYS A 239 -10.04 -21.45 -3.89
N ASN A 240 -9.73 -20.18 -4.16
CA ASN A 240 -10.26 -19.01 -3.45
C ASN A 240 -11.46 -18.38 -4.16
N ASN A 241 -11.77 -18.80 -5.40
CA ASN A 241 -12.85 -18.21 -6.18
C ASN A 241 -14.21 -18.54 -5.55
N PRO A 242 -15.14 -17.57 -5.40
CA PRO A 242 -16.45 -17.77 -4.80
C PRO A 242 -17.24 -18.91 -5.44
N ASN A 243 -17.14 -19.09 -6.75
CA ASN A 243 -17.83 -20.20 -7.44
C ASN A 243 -17.35 -21.59 -6.95
N VAL A 244 -16.10 -21.71 -6.51
CA VAL A 244 -15.56 -22.95 -5.92
C VAL A 244 -15.92 -23.02 -4.44
N VAL A 245 -15.63 -21.97 -3.68
CA VAL A 245 -15.76 -21.96 -2.21
C VAL A 245 -17.21 -22.07 -1.76
N GLU A 246 -18.11 -21.35 -2.40
CA GLU A 246 -19.49 -21.16 -1.96
C GLU A 246 -20.51 -21.97 -2.79
N GLN A 247 -20.25 -22.12 -4.09
CA GLN A 247 -21.17 -22.78 -5.00
C GLN A 247 -20.78 -24.23 -5.31
N GLY A 248 -19.65 -24.71 -4.78
CA GLY A 248 -19.18 -26.08 -4.98
C GLY A 248 -18.78 -26.42 -6.41
N CYS A 249 -18.54 -25.42 -7.27
CA CYS A 249 -18.03 -25.65 -8.60
C CYS A 249 -16.60 -26.26 -8.56
N SER A 250 -16.29 -27.11 -9.54
CA SER A 250 -14.89 -27.45 -9.77
C SER A 250 -14.10 -26.25 -10.26
N GLU A 251 -12.77 -26.21 -10.05
CA GLU A 251 -11.91 -25.14 -10.56
C GLU A 251 -12.07 -24.93 -12.08
N LYS A 252 -12.28 -26.02 -12.85
CA LYS A 252 -12.54 -25.95 -14.30
C LYS A 252 -13.86 -25.26 -14.66
N GLN A 253 -14.91 -25.43 -13.85
CA GLN A 253 -16.18 -24.74 -14.05
C GLN A 253 -16.06 -23.27 -13.67
N ALA A 254 -15.43 -22.97 -12.52
CA ALA A 254 -15.16 -21.61 -12.09
C ALA A 254 -14.31 -20.83 -13.12
N MET A 255 -13.33 -21.48 -13.75
CA MET A 255 -12.52 -20.89 -14.83
C MET A 255 -13.32 -20.52 -16.07
N LYS A 256 -14.43 -21.20 -16.36
CA LYS A 256 -15.32 -20.81 -17.47
C LYS A 256 -16.24 -19.63 -17.11
N ILE A 257 -16.62 -19.50 -15.83
CA ILE A 257 -17.48 -18.42 -15.33
C ILE A 257 -16.70 -17.13 -15.12
N ASP A 258 -15.49 -17.25 -14.57
CA ASP A 258 -14.60 -16.14 -14.26
C ASP A 258 -13.18 -16.47 -14.79
N PRO A 259 -12.93 -16.24 -16.09
CA PRO A 259 -11.74 -16.72 -16.77
C PRO A 259 -10.45 -16.02 -16.34
N PRO A 260 -9.26 -16.60 -16.62
CA PRO A 260 -7.94 -16.13 -16.16
C PRO A 260 -7.58 -14.72 -16.65
N GLU A 261 -8.20 -14.24 -17.72
CA GLU A 261 -8.06 -12.86 -18.23
C GLU A 261 -8.53 -11.83 -17.21
N ASN A 262 -9.45 -12.23 -16.33
CA ASN A 262 -9.96 -11.41 -15.23
C ASN A 262 -8.98 -11.32 -14.05
N GLY A 263 -7.93 -12.15 -14.04
CA GLY A 263 -6.93 -12.25 -12.99
C GLY A 263 -6.66 -13.71 -12.60
N LYS A 264 -5.58 -13.94 -11.86
CA LYS A 264 -5.22 -15.29 -11.39
C LYS A 264 -6.28 -15.85 -10.44
N GLY A 265 -6.94 -16.93 -10.82
CA GLY A 265 -8.05 -17.50 -10.06
C GLY A 265 -9.37 -16.75 -10.25
N GLY A 266 -9.45 -15.87 -11.29
CA GLY A 266 -10.58 -14.99 -11.54
C GLY A 266 -10.48 -13.66 -10.79
N GLY A 267 -11.38 -12.73 -11.08
CA GLY A 267 -11.39 -11.37 -10.53
C GLY A 267 -12.77 -10.84 -10.20
N LYS A 268 -13.82 -11.68 -10.26
CA LYS A 268 -15.19 -11.29 -9.94
C LYS A 268 -15.57 -11.70 -8.52
N LEU A 269 -16.36 -10.86 -7.86
CA LEU A 269 -17.08 -11.17 -6.63
C LEU A 269 -18.56 -10.85 -6.85
N ASP A 270 -19.42 -11.82 -6.56
CA ASP A 270 -20.88 -11.71 -6.75
C ASP A 270 -21.26 -11.31 -8.20
N GLY A 271 -20.54 -11.91 -9.16
CA GLY A 271 -20.76 -11.69 -10.60
C GLY A 271 -20.21 -10.40 -11.18
N GLN A 272 -19.64 -9.49 -10.38
CA GLN A 272 -19.19 -8.18 -10.83
C GLN A 272 -17.69 -7.92 -10.51
N PHE A 273 -17.11 -6.94 -11.24
CA PHE A 273 -15.78 -6.42 -10.93
C PHE A 273 -15.86 -5.28 -9.92
N TRP A 274 -14.89 -5.26 -9.00
CA TRP A 274 -14.65 -4.21 -8.04
C TRP A 274 -13.28 -3.60 -8.33
N ARG A 275 -13.17 -2.76 -9.36
CA ARG A 275 -11.89 -2.22 -9.84
C ARG A 275 -11.91 -0.70 -9.87
N GLU A 276 -12.17 -0.11 -8.71
CA GLU A 276 -12.25 1.33 -8.58
C GLU A 276 -10.90 1.94 -8.20
N PHE A 277 -10.69 3.16 -8.65
CA PHE A 277 -9.53 3.97 -8.29
C PHE A 277 -10.00 5.22 -7.54
N PRO A 278 -9.14 5.79 -6.66
CA PRO A 278 -9.44 7.06 -6.03
C PRO A 278 -9.66 8.14 -7.09
N THR A 279 -10.73 8.91 -6.98
CA THR A 279 -11.04 10.03 -7.86
C THR A 279 -10.72 11.35 -7.17
N ASN A 280 -10.54 12.45 -7.95
CA ASN A 280 -10.35 13.79 -7.39
C ASN A 280 -11.53 14.21 -6.49
N ALA A 281 -12.75 13.79 -6.80
CA ALA A 281 -13.93 14.06 -5.96
C ALA A 281 -13.85 13.33 -4.62
N MET A 282 -13.39 12.06 -4.59
CA MET A 282 -13.15 11.30 -3.35
C MET A 282 -12.02 11.92 -2.53
N LEU A 283 -10.95 12.39 -3.17
CA LEU A 283 -9.83 13.09 -2.53
C LEU A 283 -10.28 14.40 -1.87
N THR A 284 -11.12 15.19 -2.53
CA THR A 284 -11.66 16.45 -1.99
C THR A 284 -12.54 16.19 -0.77
N LEU A 285 -13.41 15.17 -0.80
CA LEU A 285 -14.25 14.80 0.34
C LEU A 285 -13.44 14.24 1.51
N ALA A 286 -12.46 13.38 1.24
CA ALA A 286 -11.56 12.84 2.25
C ALA A 286 -10.70 13.92 2.91
N THR A 287 -10.17 14.86 2.15
CA THR A 287 -9.39 16.00 2.64
C THR A 287 -10.25 16.93 3.50
N ALA A 288 -11.47 17.23 3.07
CA ALA A 288 -12.41 18.05 3.85
C ALA A 288 -12.88 17.37 5.14
N ALA A 289 -13.02 16.04 5.14
CA ALA A 289 -13.34 15.25 6.35
C ALA A 289 -12.13 15.15 7.29
N LYS A 290 -10.93 14.94 6.75
CA LYS A 290 -9.65 14.92 7.50
C LYS A 290 -9.34 16.30 8.10
N GLY A 291 -9.58 17.41 7.38
CA GLY A 291 -9.40 18.78 7.86
C GLY A 291 -10.33 19.14 9.01
N ARG A 292 -11.63 18.90 8.88
CA ARG A 292 -12.62 19.16 9.94
C ARG A 292 -12.37 18.37 11.23
N ARG A 293 -11.77 17.18 11.14
CA ARG A 293 -11.44 16.36 12.33
C ARG A 293 -10.14 16.77 12.99
N ALA A 294 -9.16 17.30 12.23
CA ALA A 294 -7.94 17.88 12.79
C ALA A 294 -8.25 19.12 13.62
N GLU A 295 -9.18 20.00 13.17
CA GLU A 295 -9.67 21.15 13.92
C GLU A 295 -10.41 20.75 15.19
N ASN A 296 -11.33 19.79 15.14
CA ASN A 296 -12.03 19.26 16.32
C ASN A 296 -11.11 18.53 17.31
N GLY A 297 -10.05 17.88 16.81
CA GLY A 297 -9.01 17.27 17.65
C GLY A 297 -8.13 18.29 18.36
N SER A 298 -7.86 19.42 17.72
CA SER A 298 -7.15 20.56 18.30
C SER A 298 -8.00 21.23 19.41
N GLU A 299 -9.28 21.47 19.18
CA GLU A 299 -10.20 22.03 20.19
C GLU A 299 -10.34 21.10 21.42
N ARG A 300 -10.42 19.78 21.25
CA ARG A 300 -10.45 18.83 22.38
C ARG A 300 -9.14 18.83 23.18
N ARG A 301 -7.98 18.99 22.54
CA ARG A 301 -6.70 19.13 23.24
C ARG A 301 -6.61 20.44 24.03
N THR A 302 -7.12 21.54 23.50
CA THR A 302 -7.13 22.85 24.17
C THR A 302 -8.06 22.82 25.38
N LEU A 303 -9.20 22.15 25.31
CA LEU A 303 -10.11 21.95 26.44
C LEU A 303 -9.54 21.06 27.56
N TYR A 304 -8.67 20.10 27.22
CA TYR A 304 -8.05 19.22 28.22
C TYR A 304 -6.86 19.88 28.95
N VAL A 305 -6.14 20.76 28.30
CA VAL A 305 -5.04 21.55 28.91
C VAL A 305 -5.58 22.66 29.82
N GLY A 306 -6.80 23.19 29.56
CA GLY A 306 -7.42 24.23 30.36
C GLY A 306 -8.01 23.78 31.71
N ARG A 307 -8.09 22.46 32.00
CA ARG A 307 -8.65 21.94 33.24
C ARG A 307 -7.63 21.50 34.30
N THR A 308 -6.33 21.56 34.04
CA THR A 308 -5.26 21.18 34.99
C THR A 308 -4.48 22.36 35.59
N GLY A 309 -4.97 23.56 35.45
CA GLY A 309 -4.32 24.80 35.90
C GLY A 309 -4.88 25.38 37.20
N ALA A 310 -5.04 24.58 38.26
CA ALA A 310 -5.28 25.09 39.61
C ALA A 310 -4.45 24.30 40.60
N ALA A 311 -3.15 24.50 40.61
CA ALA A 311 -2.26 24.05 41.68
C ALA A 311 -2.17 25.18 42.73
N ARG A 312 -2.63 24.90 43.94
CA ARG A 312 -2.49 25.73 45.13
C ARG A 312 -1.03 26.06 45.38
N ARG A 313 -0.72 27.35 45.57
CA ARG A 313 0.50 27.78 46.25
C ARG A 313 0.35 27.53 47.75
N GLU A 314 0.99 26.52 48.27
CA GLU A 314 1.26 26.43 49.71
C GLU A 314 2.57 27.15 49.99
N SER A 315 2.50 28.21 50.77
CA SER A 315 3.63 28.93 51.35
C SER A 315 4.21 28.15 52.54
N TRP A 316 5.50 27.86 52.49
CA TRP A 316 6.24 27.36 53.66
C TRP A 316 6.87 28.52 54.39
N PRO A 317 6.81 28.58 55.73
CA PRO A 317 7.48 29.61 56.52
C PRO A 317 8.97 29.29 56.68
N LEU A 318 9.80 30.31 56.54
CA LEU A 318 11.20 30.27 56.94
C LEU A 318 11.28 30.20 58.46
N GLY A 319 11.90 29.11 58.96
CA GLY A 319 12.31 28.99 60.35
C GLY A 319 13.78 29.39 60.48
N GLU A 320 14.01 30.38 61.29
CA GLU A 320 15.33 30.72 61.82
C GLU A 320 15.84 29.68 62.79
N GLY A 321 17.19 29.39 62.75
CA GLY A 321 17.87 28.58 63.71
C GLY A 321 19.17 28.02 63.16
#